data_c4c2f0d2eca086cf2d1fdab874724f17
#
_entry.id   c4c2f0d2eca086cf2d1fdab874724f17
#
_cell.length_a   1.000
_cell.length_b   1.000
_cell.length_c   1.000
_cell.angle_alpha   90.00
_cell.angle_beta   90.00
_cell.angle_gamma   90.00
#
_symmetry.space_group_name_H-M   'P 1'
#
loop_
_entity.id
_entity.type
_entity.pdbx_description
1 polymer ?
#
loop_
_entity_poly.entity_id
_entity_poly.type
_entity_poly.pdbx_seq_one_letter_code
_entity_poly.pdbx_strand_id
1 'polypeptide(L)'
;MCQNTRIKKPFLILFGLLVLAGCSSSGKQEPPVETAEAETLYERASSAMKDERYVEATKYFEEVERQHPYSKWSTRAQLMAAYSSYLDQRYDEAIGSLNRYIQLHPGAEDIDYAYYLKAMCFYEQISDVRRDQNMTVQAVKALNTLIARFPNSEYARDAMLKRDLTLDHLAGKEMEIGRYYLNRGHVNAAINRFRSVVANFQTTSHVAEALHRLVEAYLTLGLKGEAYQVAAVLGHNYPGSKWYERSYMLLDDEQRQKIIDERGIVERTLDTLLKPD
;
A
#
# COMPACT_ATOMS: atom_id res chain seq x y z
N MET A 1 92.22 -28.10 -0.10
CA MET A 1 92.55 -29.52 -0.22
C MET A 1 91.29 -30.34 -0.23
N CYS A 2 91.18 -31.16 -1.27
CA CYS A 2 90.35 -32.37 -1.47
C CYS A 2 88.82 -32.11 -1.50
N GLN A 3 88.23 -32.13 -2.67
CA GLN A 3 87.77 -33.25 -3.49
C GLN A 3 86.46 -33.86 -2.95
N ASN A 4 85.42 -33.61 -3.73
CA ASN A 4 84.82 -34.48 -4.75
C ASN A 4 83.85 -35.52 -4.16
N THR A 5 82.61 -35.48 -4.49
CA THR A 5 82.05 -36.47 -5.40
C THR A 5 80.55 -36.16 -5.66
N ARG A 6 80.24 -36.22 -6.95
CA ARG A 6 78.90 -36.18 -7.54
C ARG A 6 78.09 -37.42 -7.19
N ILE A 7 76.82 -37.24 -6.84
CA ILE A 7 75.82 -38.29 -7.14
C ILE A 7 74.61 -37.62 -7.76
N LYS A 8 74.38 -37.88 -9.03
CA LYS A 8 73.19 -37.58 -9.80
C LYS A 8 72.09 -38.52 -9.34
N LYS A 9 70.91 -37.94 -8.99
CA LYS A 9 69.69 -38.71 -8.97
C LYS A 9 68.64 -38.01 -9.85
N PRO A 10 67.88 -38.80 -10.64
CA PRO A 10 66.97 -38.29 -11.63
C PRO A 10 65.73 -37.72 -10.95
N PHE A 11 65.31 -36.54 -11.39
CA PHE A 11 64.09 -35.84 -10.96
C PHE A 11 62.93 -36.50 -11.68
N LEU A 12 62.15 -37.31 -10.95
CA LEU A 12 60.91 -37.89 -11.42
C LEU A 12 59.86 -36.83 -11.37
N ILE A 13 59.50 -36.23 -12.52
CA ILE A 13 58.42 -35.32 -12.68
C ILE A 13 57.11 -36.12 -12.60
N LEU A 14 56.46 -36.09 -11.42
CA LEU A 14 55.11 -36.60 -11.23
C LEU A 14 54.15 -35.54 -11.72
N PHE A 15 53.65 -35.70 -12.94
CA PHE A 15 52.65 -34.86 -13.57
C PHE A 15 51.30 -35.19 -12.90
N GLY A 16 50.97 -34.43 -11.83
CA GLY A 16 49.67 -34.51 -11.17
C GLY A 16 48.60 -33.98 -12.09
N LEU A 17 47.77 -34.88 -12.64
CA LEU A 17 46.53 -34.53 -13.34
C LEU A 17 45.56 -33.93 -12.31
N LEU A 18 45.46 -32.59 -12.28
CA LEU A 18 44.40 -31.89 -11.60
C LEU A 18 43.09 -32.09 -12.40
N VAL A 19 42.27 -33.03 -11.98
CA VAL A 19 40.90 -33.17 -12.47
C VAL A 19 40.10 -32.03 -11.87
N LEU A 20 39.91 -30.97 -12.67
CA LEU A 20 38.92 -29.94 -12.41
C LEU A 20 37.52 -30.59 -12.56
N ALA A 21 36.97 -31.06 -11.45
CA ALA A 21 35.55 -31.36 -11.35
C ALA A 21 34.80 -30.06 -11.47
N GLY A 22 34.50 -29.64 -12.69
CA GLY A 22 33.55 -28.58 -12.98
C GLY A 22 32.21 -28.98 -12.40
N CYS A 23 31.76 -28.29 -11.36
CA CYS A 23 30.35 -28.29 -10.96
C CYS A 23 29.54 -27.73 -12.13
N SER A 24 29.17 -28.62 -13.05
CA SER A 24 28.07 -28.35 -13.97
C SER A 24 26.80 -28.28 -13.11
N SER A 25 26.41 -27.06 -12.67
CA SER A 25 25.03 -26.81 -12.28
C SER A 25 24.20 -27.07 -13.53
N SER A 26 23.71 -28.29 -13.67
CA SER A 26 22.65 -28.59 -14.63
C SER A 26 21.41 -27.80 -14.14
N GLY A 27 21.34 -26.54 -14.53
CA GLY A 27 20.03 -25.85 -14.60
C GLY A 27 19.19 -26.79 -15.46
N LYS A 28 18.18 -27.39 -14.86
CA LYS A 28 17.15 -28.09 -15.63
C LYS A 28 16.63 -27.06 -16.62
N GLN A 29 17.11 -27.10 -17.87
CA GLN A 29 16.43 -26.44 -18.97
C GLN A 29 15.05 -27.10 -19.02
N GLU A 30 14.04 -26.35 -18.59
CA GLU A 30 12.65 -26.75 -18.83
C GLU A 30 12.56 -26.99 -20.35
N PRO A 31 11.98 -28.13 -20.78
CA PRO A 31 11.83 -28.40 -22.21
C PRO A 31 11.11 -27.24 -22.87
N PRO A 32 11.49 -26.84 -24.10
CA PRO A 32 10.80 -25.79 -24.82
C PRO A 32 9.31 -26.15 -24.88
N VAL A 33 8.44 -25.20 -24.50
CA VAL A 33 7.01 -25.38 -24.56
C VAL A 33 6.67 -25.57 -26.03
N GLU A 34 6.25 -26.79 -26.37
CA GLU A 34 5.84 -27.11 -27.75
C GLU A 34 4.77 -26.12 -28.21
N THR A 35 4.75 -25.80 -29.52
CA THR A 35 3.71 -25.01 -30.15
C THR A 35 2.37 -25.73 -29.99
N ALA A 36 1.66 -25.41 -28.91
CA ALA A 36 0.35 -25.97 -28.59
C ALA A 36 -0.75 -24.97 -28.98
N GLU A 37 -1.96 -25.44 -29.18
CA GLU A 37 -3.11 -24.55 -29.40
C GLU A 37 -3.35 -23.66 -28.18
N ALA A 38 -3.80 -22.42 -28.42
CA ALA A 38 -4.04 -21.42 -27.38
C ALA A 38 -4.91 -21.93 -26.23
N GLU A 39 -5.94 -22.72 -26.56
CA GLU A 39 -6.84 -23.34 -25.60
C GLU A 39 -6.13 -24.34 -24.69
N THR A 40 -5.30 -25.21 -25.27
CA THR A 40 -4.52 -26.21 -24.51
C THR A 40 -3.52 -25.54 -23.54
N LEU A 41 -2.85 -24.47 -23.97
CA LEU A 41 -1.95 -23.70 -23.10
C LEU A 41 -2.72 -23.03 -21.96
N TYR A 42 -3.89 -22.46 -22.27
CA TYR A 42 -4.77 -21.85 -21.28
C TYR A 42 -5.29 -22.87 -20.25
N GLU A 43 -5.67 -24.06 -20.69
CA GLU A 43 -6.10 -25.15 -19.80
C GLU A 43 -4.96 -25.64 -18.89
N ARG A 44 -3.74 -25.79 -19.43
CA ARG A 44 -2.56 -26.13 -18.63
C ARG A 44 -2.28 -25.06 -17.56
N ALA A 45 -2.33 -23.79 -17.94
CA ALA A 45 -2.20 -22.67 -17.01
C ALA A 45 -3.26 -22.71 -15.91
N SER A 46 -4.52 -22.94 -16.29
CA SER A 46 -5.64 -23.04 -15.36
C SER A 46 -5.52 -24.23 -14.41
N SER A 47 -4.98 -25.37 -14.90
CA SER A 47 -4.68 -26.53 -14.05
C SER A 47 -3.57 -26.23 -13.07
N ALA A 48 -2.46 -25.63 -13.52
CA ALA A 48 -1.36 -25.21 -12.65
C ALA A 48 -1.84 -24.26 -11.56
N MET A 49 -2.74 -23.32 -11.89
CA MET A 49 -3.30 -22.38 -10.93
C MET A 49 -4.19 -23.07 -9.89
N LYS A 50 -4.99 -24.08 -10.28
CA LYS A 50 -5.79 -24.89 -9.34
C LYS A 50 -4.91 -25.69 -8.37
N ASP A 51 -3.74 -26.11 -8.83
CA ASP A 51 -2.74 -26.84 -8.05
C ASP A 51 -1.82 -25.90 -7.24
N GLU A 52 -2.15 -24.58 -7.18
CA GLU A 52 -1.40 -23.53 -6.48
C GLU A 52 0.04 -23.34 -7.02
N ARG A 53 0.32 -23.84 -8.22
CA ARG A 53 1.60 -23.67 -8.92
C ARG A 53 1.63 -22.37 -9.69
N TYR A 54 1.54 -21.24 -8.97
CA TYR A 54 1.30 -19.91 -9.54
C TYR A 54 2.39 -19.44 -10.49
N VAL A 55 3.66 -19.73 -10.20
CA VAL A 55 4.78 -19.38 -11.08
C VAL A 55 4.65 -20.09 -12.43
N GLU A 56 4.27 -21.37 -12.41
CA GLU A 56 4.07 -22.17 -13.63
C GLU A 56 2.83 -21.69 -14.38
N ALA A 57 1.75 -21.40 -13.67
CA ALA A 57 0.53 -20.84 -14.25
C ALA A 57 0.81 -19.52 -14.99
N THR A 58 1.55 -18.59 -14.37
CA THR A 58 1.95 -17.32 -15.00
C THR A 58 2.70 -17.58 -16.30
N LYS A 59 3.70 -18.46 -16.32
CA LYS A 59 4.46 -18.80 -17.52
C LYS A 59 3.58 -19.34 -18.66
N TYR A 60 2.64 -20.25 -18.37
CA TYR A 60 1.73 -20.77 -19.39
C TYR A 60 0.75 -19.71 -19.90
N PHE A 61 0.23 -18.85 -19.06
CA PHE A 61 -0.63 -17.74 -19.48
C PHE A 61 0.15 -16.73 -20.36
N GLU A 62 1.38 -16.39 -20.02
CA GLU A 62 2.26 -15.54 -20.84
C GLU A 62 2.59 -16.21 -22.17
N GLU A 63 2.71 -17.53 -22.19
CA GLU A 63 2.96 -18.28 -23.40
C GLU A 63 1.77 -18.29 -24.36
N VAL A 64 0.54 -18.24 -23.84
CA VAL A 64 -0.68 -18.02 -24.67
C VAL A 64 -0.57 -16.69 -25.41
N GLU A 65 -0.18 -15.62 -24.72
CA GLU A 65 -0.02 -14.29 -25.34
C GLU A 65 1.10 -14.32 -26.40
N ARG A 66 2.23 -14.94 -26.07
CA ARG A 66 3.41 -14.98 -26.94
C ARG A 66 3.18 -15.75 -28.23
N GLN A 67 2.54 -16.93 -28.14
CA GLN A 67 2.32 -17.80 -29.32
C GLN A 67 1.07 -17.39 -30.11
N HIS A 68 0.04 -16.91 -29.43
CA HIS A 68 -1.29 -16.66 -30.01
C HIS A 68 -1.85 -15.27 -29.66
N PRO A 69 -1.15 -14.17 -29.97
CA PRO A 69 -1.50 -12.82 -29.52
C PRO A 69 -2.90 -12.35 -29.97
N TYR A 70 -3.40 -12.89 -31.10
CA TYR A 70 -4.70 -12.53 -31.65
C TYR A 70 -5.82 -13.52 -31.30
N SER A 71 -5.56 -14.51 -30.45
CA SER A 71 -6.59 -15.45 -30.04
C SER A 71 -7.54 -14.83 -29.00
N LYS A 72 -8.78 -15.33 -28.96
CA LYS A 72 -9.73 -14.96 -27.89
C LYS A 72 -9.23 -15.30 -26.49
N TRP A 73 -8.27 -16.21 -26.38
CA TRP A 73 -7.66 -16.62 -25.13
C TRP A 73 -6.57 -15.66 -24.65
N SER A 74 -5.95 -14.90 -25.56
CA SER A 74 -4.81 -14.04 -25.25
C SER A 74 -5.17 -12.95 -24.25
N THR A 75 -6.23 -12.18 -24.50
CA THR A 75 -6.65 -11.11 -23.59
C THR A 75 -6.94 -11.63 -22.18
N ARG A 76 -7.68 -12.75 -22.12
CA ARG A 76 -8.00 -13.37 -20.83
C ARG A 76 -6.76 -13.94 -20.14
N ALA A 77 -5.83 -14.53 -20.90
CA ALA A 77 -4.57 -15.05 -20.37
C ALA A 77 -3.70 -13.96 -19.77
N GLN A 78 -3.64 -12.77 -20.38
CA GLN A 78 -2.91 -11.62 -19.80
C GLN A 78 -3.42 -11.25 -18.41
N LEU A 79 -4.76 -11.17 -18.24
CA LEU A 79 -5.36 -10.88 -16.95
C LEU A 79 -5.09 -11.98 -15.93
N MET A 80 -5.20 -13.26 -16.37
CA MET A 80 -4.95 -14.43 -15.53
C MET A 80 -3.49 -14.58 -15.15
N ALA A 81 -2.53 -14.18 -15.99
CA ALA A 81 -1.11 -14.12 -15.66
C ALA A 81 -0.86 -13.12 -14.51
N ALA A 82 -1.46 -11.94 -14.60
CA ALA A 82 -1.40 -10.94 -13.53
C ALA A 82 -2.03 -11.44 -12.23
N TYR A 83 -3.17 -12.14 -12.32
CA TYR A 83 -3.83 -12.74 -11.17
C TYR A 83 -2.99 -13.85 -10.52
N SER A 84 -2.34 -14.70 -11.32
CA SER A 84 -1.42 -15.73 -10.83
C SER A 84 -0.22 -15.12 -10.10
N SER A 85 0.34 -14.03 -10.64
CA SER A 85 1.43 -13.28 -9.97
C SER A 85 0.96 -12.64 -8.65
N TYR A 86 -0.27 -12.14 -8.58
CA TYR A 86 -0.87 -11.62 -7.34
C TYR A 86 -1.00 -12.74 -6.28
N LEU A 87 -1.51 -13.91 -6.66
CA LEU A 87 -1.64 -15.04 -5.73
C LEU A 87 -0.29 -15.54 -5.21
N ASP A 88 0.76 -15.43 -6.03
CA ASP A 88 2.14 -15.74 -5.66
C ASP A 88 2.84 -14.58 -4.89
N GLN A 89 2.09 -13.53 -4.53
CA GLN A 89 2.58 -12.34 -3.82
C GLN A 89 3.67 -11.56 -4.58
N ARG A 90 3.83 -11.80 -5.88
CA ARG A 90 4.71 -11.03 -6.78
C ARG A 90 4.00 -9.78 -7.25
N TYR A 91 3.70 -8.88 -6.30
CA TYR A 91 2.84 -7.72 -6.54
C TYR A 91 3.37 -6.76 -7.60
N ASP A 92 4.69 -6.53 -7.64
CA ASP A 92 5.29 -5.61 -8.62
C ASP A 92 5.14 -6.14 -10.05
N GLU A 93 5.30 -7.45 -10.27
CA GLU A 93 5.07 -8.09 -11.56
C GLU A 93 3.59 -8.04 -11.94
N ALA A 94 2.70 -8.33 -10.99
CA ALA A 94 1.26 -8.23 -11.20
C ALA A 94 0.85 -6.79 -11.60
N ILE A 95 1.35 -5.75 -10.91
CA ILE A 95 1.10 -4.34 -11.23
C ILE A 95 1.60 -4.00 -12.64
N GLY A 96 2.78 -4.48 -13.02
CA GLY A 96 3.35 -4.29 -14.36
C GLY A 96 2.45 -4.88 -15.44
N SER A 97 2.02 -6.13 -15.27
CA SER A 97 1.12 -6.83 -16.19
C SER A 97 -0.27 -6.17 -16.27
N LEU A 98 -0.84 -5.75 -15.12
CA LEU A 98 -2.12 -5.05 -15.05
C LEU A 98 -2.06 -3.67 -15.72
N ASN A 99 -0.98 -2.93 -15.56
CA ASN A 99 -0.80 -1.65 -16.26
C ASN A 99 -0.81 -1.85 -17.77
N ARG A 100 -0.10 -2.88 -18.27
CA ARG A 100 -0.09 -3.23 -19.69
C ARG A 100 -1.48 -3.65 -20.17
N TYR A 101 -2.17 -4.52 -19.41
CA TYR A 101 -3.52 -4.93 -19.71
C TYR A 101 -4.50 -3.76 -19.85
N ILE A 102 -4.51 -2.87 -18.85
CA ILE A 102 -5.38 -1.68 -18.81
C ILE A 102 -5.10 -0.75 -20.00
N GLN A 103 -3.83 -0.63 -20.41
CA GLN A 103 -3.43 0.21 -21.53
C GLN A 103 -3.85 -0.38 -22.89
N LEU A 104 -3.72 -1.70 -23.05
CA LEU A 104 -3.99 -2.38 -24.31
C LEU A 104 -5.48 -2.69 -24.50
N HIS A 105 -6.22 -2.92 -23.41
CA HIS A 105 -7.61 -3.38 -23.45
C HIS A 105 -8.54 -2.46 -22.63
N PRO A 106 -8.60 -1.14 -22.91
CA PRO A 106 -9.39 -0.19 -22.11
C PRO A 106 -10.91 -0.42 -22.17
N GLY A 107 -11.39 -1.18 -23.16
CA GLY A 107 -12.79 -1.53 -23.36
C GLY A 107 -13.12 -2.99 -23.05
N ALA A 108 -12.22 -3.73 -22.40
CA ALA A 108 -12.48 -5.12 -22.02
C ALA A 108 -13.63 -5.20 -21.00
N GLU A 109 -14.39 -6.29 -21.04
CA GLU A 109 -15.54 -6.53 -20.16
C GLU A 109 -15.10 -6.60 -18.68
N ASP A 110 -13.91 -7.14 -18.43
CA ASP A 110 -13.30 -7.33 -17.11
C ASP A 110 -12.26 -6.26 -16.74
N ILE A 111 -12.36 -5.08 -17.37
CA ILE A 111 -11.42 -3.98 -17.13
C ILE A 111 -11.51 -3.44 -15.69
N ASP A 112 -12.68 -3.38 -15.10
CA ASP A 112 -12.92 -2.97 -13.73
C ASP A 112 -12.25 -3.93 -12.72
N TYR A 113 -12.29 -5.25 -13.00
CA TYR A 113 -11.54 -6.23 -12.23
C TYR A 113 -10.02 -6.01 -12.31
N ALA A 114 -9.49 -5.65 -13.48
CA ALA A 114 -8.07 -5.32 -13.61
C ALA A 114 -7.65 -4.11 -12.75
N TYR A 115 -8.49 -3.06 -12.70
CA TYR A 115 -8.28 -1.93 -11.80
C TYR A 115 -8.38 -2.32 -10.33
N TYR A 116 -9.33 -3.18 -9.98
CA TYR A 116 -9.50 -3.68 -8.63
C TYR A 116 -8.29 -4.52 -8.19
N LEU A 117 -7.85 -5.46 -9.00
CA LEU A 117 -6.71 -6.32 -8.70
C LEU A 117 -5.41 -5.50 -8.54
N LYS A 118 -5.23 -4.47 -9.38
CA LYS A 118 -4.11 -3.53 -9.21
C LYS A 118 -4.17 -2.78 -7.88
N ALA A 119 -5.35 -2.35 -7.46
CA ALA A 119 -5.53 -1.70 -6.16
C ALA A 119 -5.22 -2.68 -5.00
N MET A 120 -5.63 -3.95 -5.15
CA MET A 120 -5.33 -5.01 -4.19
C MET A 120 -3.83 -5.29 -4.08
N CYS A 121 -3.08 -5.27 -5.19
CA CYS A 121 -1.63 -5.41 -5.14
C CYS A 121 -0.96 -4.36 -4.24
N PHE A 122 -1.43 -3.11 -4.23
CA PHE A 122 -0.93 -2.08 -3.32
C PHE A 122 -1.45 -2.28 -1.90
N TYR A 123 -2.73 -2.67 -1.76
CA TYR A 123 -3.38 -2.84 -0.47
C TYR A 123 -2.72 -3.92 0.38
N GLU A 124 -2.41 -5.07 -0.21
CA GLU A 124 -1.74 -6.20 0.48
C GLU A 124 -0.30 -5.86 0.94
N GLN A 125 0.31 -4.83 0.37
CA GLN A 125 1.64 -4.36 0.75
C GLN A 125 1.62 -3.29 1.86
N ILE A 126 0.44 -2.92 2.39
CA ILE A 126 0.33 -1.96 3.49
C ILE A 126 1.01 -2.54 4.72
N SER A 127 1.96 -1.80 5.25
CA SER A 127 2.73 -2.17 6.44
C SER A 127 2.24 -1.41 7.69
N ASP A 128 2.86 -1.69 8.84
CA ASP A 128 2.56 -1.00 10.10
C ASP A 128 2.59 0.54 9.96
N VAL A 129 1.70 1.23 10.69
CA VAL A 129 1.55 2.69 10.73
C VAL A 129 2.89 3.42 10.97
N ARG A 130 3.84 2.83 11.70
CA ARG A 130 5.15 3.44 12.00
C ARG A 130 6.15 3.37 10.85
N ARG A 131 5.88 2.53 9.83
CA ARG A 131 6.76 2.35 8.68
C ARG A 131 6.45 3.34 7.56
N ASP A 132 7.11 3.18 6.43
CA ASP A 132 6.83 3.94 5.21
C ASP A 132 5.40 3.70 4.73
N GLN A 133 4.73 4.77 4.29
CA GLN A 133 3.32 4.74 3.86
C GLN A 133 3.16 4.87 2.34
N ASN A 134 4.22 4.67 1.58
CA ASN A 134 4.15 4.81 0.11
C ASN A 134 3.11 3.86 -0.49
N MET A 135 3.11 2.58 -0.10
CA MET A 135 2.14 1.60 -0.59
C MET A 135 0.71 1.95 -0.16
N THR A 136 0.54 2.47 1.06
CA THR A 136 -0.76 2.94 1.56
C THR A 136 -1.31 4.09 0.70
N VAL A 137 -0.47 5.05 0.33
CA VAL A 137 -0.86 6.16 -0.57
C VAL A 137 -1.21 5.66 -1.97
N GLN A 138 -0.42 4.72 -2.51
CA GLN A 138 -0.70 4.11 -3.82
C GLN A 138 -2.00 3.31 -3.81
N ALA A 139 -2.30 2.59 -2.71
CA ALA A 139 -3.55 1.87 -2.53
C ALA A 139 -4.76 2.83 -2.58
N VAL A 140 -4.74 3.93 -1.79
CA VAL A 140 -5.82 4.95 -1.83
C VAL A 140 -6.02 5.49 -3.26
N LYS A 141 -4.93 5.80 -3.97
CA LYS A 141 -4.96 6.32 -5.33
C LYS A 141 -5.60 5.34 -6.32
N ALA A 142 -5.21 4.07 -6.24
CA ALA A 142 -5.73 3.02 -7.11
C ALA A 142 -7.23 2.73 -6.80
N LEU A 143 -7.59 2.65 -5.51
CA LEU A 143 -8.98 2.46 -5.06
C LEU A 143 -9.88 3.63 -5.51
N ASN A 144 -9.43 4.88 -5.32
CA ASN A 144 -10.17 6.05 -5.80
C ASN A 144 -10.35 6.05 -7.33
N THR A 145 -9.32 5.61 -8.08
CA THR A 145 -9.40 5.50 -9.54
C THR A 145 -10.45 4.50 -9.98
N LEU A 146 -10.51 3.33 -9.34
CA LEU A 146 -11.55 2.32 -9.59
C LEU A 146 -12.95 2.88 -9.30
N ILE A 147 -13.16 3.43 -8.11
CA ILE A 147 -14.45 3.96 -7.66
C ILE A 147 -14.96 5.07 -8.60
N ALA A 148 -14.07 5.97 -9.02
CA ALA A 148 -14.43 7.07 -9.90
C ALA A 148 -14.74 6.62 -11.33
N ARG A 149 -14.02 5.62 -11.86
CA ARG A 149 -14.20 5.15 -13.24
C ARG A 149 -15.34 4.14 -13.37
N PHE A 150 -15.54 3.31 -12.36
CA PHE A 150 -16.48 2.19 -12.39
C PHE A 150 -17.37 2.17 -11.14
N PRO A 151 -18.18 3.23 -10.91
CA PRO A 151 -18.97 3.37 -9.67
C PRO A 151 -20.06 2.26 -9.53
N ASN A 152 -20.46 1.65 -10.62
CA ASN A 152 -21.47 0.59 -10.65
C ASN A 152 -20.87 -0.83 -10.74
N SER A 153 -19.55 -0.96 -10.69
CA SER A 153 -18.87 -2.25 -10.68
C SER A 153 -19.18 -3.02 -9.38
N GLU A 154 -19.25 -4.34 -9.47
CA GLU A 154 -19.38 -5.21 -8.29
C GLU A 154 -18.23 -5.02 -7.29
N TYR A 155 -17.04 -4.61 -7.75
CA TYR A 155 -15.86 -4.33 -6.93
C TYR A 155 -15.89 -2.96 -6.24
N ALA A 156 -16.74 -2.03 -6.70
CA ALA A 156 -16.75 -0.65 -6.20
C ALA A 156 -17.08 -0.57 -4.71
N ARG A 157 -18.04 -1.39 -4.24
CA ARG A 157 -18.43 -1.42 -2.83
C ARG A 157 -17.29 -1.87 -1.91
N ASP A 158 -16.61 -2.95 -2.27
CA ASP A 158 -15.46 -3.44 -1.52
C ASP A 158 -14.30 -2.45 -1.56
N ALA A 159 -14.06 -1.84 -2.72
CA ALA A 159 -13.05 -0.80 -2.88
C ALA A 159 -13.30 0.42 -1.99
N MET A 160 -14.57 0.84 -1.81
CA MET A 160 -14.93 1.92 -0.88
C MET A 160 -14.57 1.56 0.57
N LEU A 161 -14.90 0.35 1.01
CA LEU A 161 -14.56 -0.11 2.36
C LEU A 161 -13.04 -0.16 2.58
N LYS A 162 -12.31 -0.72 1.64
CA LYS A 162 -10.84 -0.79 1.69
C LYS A 162 -10.19 0.59 1.65
N ARG A 163 -10.73 1.51 0.84
CA ARG A 163 -10.28 2.91 0.82
C ARG A 163 -10.43 3.56 2.19
N ASP A 164 -11.60 3.40 2.83
CA ASP A 164 -11.87 4.02 4.13
C ASP A 164 -10.94 3.45 5.22
N LEU A 165 -10.68 2.13 5.22
CA LEU A 165 -9.69 1.51 6.09
C LEU A 165 -8.27 2.03 5.82
N THR A 166 -7.92 2.23 4.55
CA THR A 166 -6.61 2.74 4.15
C THR A 166 -6.43 4.21 4.56
N LEU A 167 -7.49 5.03 4.46
CA LEU A 167 -7.49 6.41 4.95
C LEU A 167 -7.36 6.47 6.48
N ASP A 168 -8.04 5.57 7.21
CA ASP A 168 -7.90 5.46 8.66
C ASP A 168 -6.46 5.11 9.06
N HIS A 169 -5.80 4.24 8.30
CA HIS A 169 -4.39 3.92 8.51
C HIS A 169 -3.46 5.12 8.29
N LEU A 170 -3.68 5.93 7.25
CA LEU A 170 -2.91 7.18 7.01
C LEU A 170 -3.16 8.22 8.10
N ALA A 171 -4.41 8.39 8.54
CA ALA A 171 -4.75 9.26 9.65
C ALA A 171 -4.05 8.82 10.94
N GLY A 172 -4.02 7.51 11.20
CA GLY A 172 -3.28 6.92 12.33
C GLY A 172 -1.80 7.29 12.32
N LYS A 173 -1.15 7.32 11.15
CA LYS A 173 0.25 7.78 11.00
C LYS A 173 0.42 9.25 11.41
N GLU A 174 -0.44 10.13 10.93
CA GLU A 174 -0.39 11.55 11.29
C GLU A 174 -0.64 11.74 12.80
N MET A 175 -1.57 10.98 13.38
CA MET A 175 -1.84 10.97 14.81
C MET A 175 -0.62 10.51 15.62
N GLU A 176 0.05 9.45 15.20
CA GLU A 176 1.26 8.94 15.88
C GLU A 176 2.38 9.98 15.89
N ILE A 177 2.62 10.63 14.74
CA ILE A 177 3.62 11.70 14.62
C ILE A 177 3.21 12.91 15.48
N GLY A 178 1.93 13.28 15.45
CA GLY A 178 1.39 14.40 16.25
C GLY A 178 1.58 14.16 17.76
N ARG A 179 1.22 12.98 18.25
CA ARG A 179 1.42 12.58 19.65
C ARG A 179 2.90 12.58 20.05
N TYR A 180 3.78 12.10 19.16
CA TYR A 180 5.22 12.12 19.39
C TYR A 180 5.74 13.55 19.58
N TYR A 181 5.36 14.50 18.72
CA TYR A 181 5.76 15.89 18.82
C TYR A 181 5.18 16.57 20.08
N LEU A 182 3.91 16.32 20.39
CA LEU A 182 3.26 16.88 21.56
C LEU A 182 3.96 16.44 22.86
N ASN A 183 4.27 15.15 22.98
CA ASN A 183 4.96 14.58 24.14
C ASN A 183 6.40 15.11 24.30
N ARG A 184 6.99 15.64 23.24
CA ARG A 184 8.32 16.27 23.26
C ARG A 184 8.29 17.79 23.40
N GLY A 185 7.11 18.38 23.57
CA GLY A 185 6.96 19.83 23.70
C GLY A 185 7.05 20.60 22.37
N HIS A 186 7.12 19.92 21.23
CA HIS A 186 7.10 20.55 19.91
C HIS A 186 5.66 20.83 19.47
N VAL A 187 4.97 21.69 20.22
CA VAL A 187 3.53 21.91 20.13
C VAL A 187 3.09 22.35 18.73
N ASN A 188 3.79 23.31 18.11
CA ASN A 188 3.45 23.77 16.75
C ASN A 188 3.54 22.64 15.69
N ALA A 189 4.54 21.79 15.80
CA ALA A 189 4.68 20.64 14.90
C ALA A 189 3.52 19.62 15.11
N ALA A 190 3.11 19.41 16.36
CA ALA A 190 1.97 18.57 16.70
C ALA A 190 0.66 19.15 16.13
N ILE A 191 0.42 20.45 16.28
CA ILE A 191 -0.76 21.13 15.72
C ILE A 191 -0.88 20.89 14.22
N ASN A 192 0.20 21.06 13.47
CA ASN A 192 0.16 20.84 12.02
C ASN A 192 -0.25 19.40 11.66
N ARG A 193 0.21 18.39 12.42
CA ARG A 193 -0.18 17.00 12.20
C ARG A 193 -1.64 16.74 12.53
N PHE A 194 -2.13 17.23 13.64
CA PHE A 194 -3.53 17.06 14.02
C PHE A 194 -4.48 17.85 13.08
N ARG A 195 -4.09 19.05 12.62
CA ARG A 195 -4.82 19.79 11.58
C ARG A 195 -4.89 19.00 10.28
N SER A 196 -3.79 18.36 9.86
CA SER A 196 -3.80 17.48 8.68
C SER A 196 -4.82 16.36 8.80
N VAL A 197 -4.98 15.75 9.99
CA VAL A 197 -6.02 14.73 10.21
C VAL A 197 -7.42 15.31 10.03
N VAL A 198 -7.70 16.46 10.64
CA VAL A 198 -9.02 17.11 10.56
C VAL A 198 -9.33 17.55 9.13
N ALA A 199 -8.34 18.06 8.38
CA ALA A 199 -8.56 18.56 7.02
C ALA A 199 -8.69 17.45 5.98
N ASN A 200 -7.83 16.41 6.05
CA ASN A 200 -7.69 15.45 4.97
C ASN A 200 -8.32 14.08 5.23
N PHE A 201 -8.70 13.76 6.49
CA PHE A 201 -9.17 12.44 6.91
C PHE A 201 -10.46 12.48 7.70
N GLN A 202 -11.41 13.32 7.27
CA GLN A 202 -12.65 13.65 7.99
C GLN A 202 -13.55 12.45 8.29
N THR A 203 -13.50 11.42 7.48
CA THR A 203 -14.34 10.21 7.62
C THR A 203 -13.73 9.15 8.55
N THR A 204 -12.52 9.40 9.07
CA THR A 204 -11.80 8.43 9.89
C THR A 204 -12.16 8.51 11.37
N SER A 205 -11.91 7.42 12.09
CA SER A 205 -12.12 7.33 13.54
C SER A 205 -11.19 8.25 14.35
N HIS A 206 -10.14 8.78 13.74
CA HIS A 206 -9.12 9.60 14.38
C HIS A 206 -9.48 11.08 14.57
N VAL A 207 -10.50 11.59 13.87
CA VAL A 207 -10.84 13.04 13.86
C VAL A 207 -11.20 13.55 15.25
N ALA A 208 -12.01 12.82 15.99
CA ALA A 208 -12.40 13.23 17.34
C ALA A 208 -11.20 13.34 18.29
N GLU A 209 -10.24 12.40 18.20
CA GLU A 209 -8.99 12.49 18.97
C GLU A 209 -8.14 13.69 18.49
N ALA A 210 -8.02 13.90 17.17
CA ALA A 210 -7.23 14.98 16.61
C ALA A 210 -7.74 16.35 17.10
N LEU A 211 -9.05 16.56 17.08
CA LEU A 211 -9.68 17.77 17.62
C LEU A 211 -9.36 17.95 19.12
N HIS A 212 -9.50 16.90 19.93
CA HIS A 212 -9.10 16.95 21.34
C HIS A 212 -7.62 17.32 21.53
N ARG A 213 -6.71 16.72 20.78
CA ARG A 213 -5.28 17.03 20.83
C ARG A 213 -4.97 18.45 20.40
N LEU A 214 -5.74 19.01 19.47
CA LEU A 214 -5.66 20.43 19.10
C LEU A 214 -6.06 21.33 20.27
N VAL A 215 -7.14 21.00 21.02
CA VAL A 215 -7.53 21.73 22.23
C VAL A 215 -6.39 21.72 23.25
N GLU A 216 -5.82 20.56 23.57
CA GLU A 216 -4.67 20.46 24.48
C GLU A 216 -3.48 21.32 24.02
N ALA A 217 -3.15 21.24 22.73
CA ALA A 217 -2.01 21.94 22.14
C ALA A 217 -2.21 23.48 22.18
N TYR A 218 -3.40 23.96 21.82
CA TYR A 218 -3.71 25.39 21.88
C TYR A 218 -3.71 25.93 23.32
N LEU A 219 -4.27 25.19 24.28
CA LEU A 219 -4.21 25.57 25.69
C LEU A 219 -2.76 25.63 26.22
N THR A 220 -1.91 24.70 25.79
CA THR A 220 -0.50 24.69 26.12
C THR A 220 0.22 25.95 25.63
N LEU A 221 -0.20 26.51 24.48
CA LEU A 221 0.33 27.77 23.94
C LEU A 221 -0.38 29.02 24.51
N GLY A 222 -1.37 28.88 25.37
CA GLY A 222 -2.17 29.98 25.88
C GLY A 222 -3.19 30.54 24.90
N LEU A 223 -3.41 29.86 23.77
CA LEU A 223 -4.35 30.27 22.72
C LEU A 223 -5.77 29.78 23.06
N LYS A 224 -6.36 30.40 24.08
CA LYS A 224 -7.66 30.00 24.64
C LYS A 224 -8.80 30.11 23.63
N GLY A 225 -8.77 31.13 22.74
CA GLY A 225 -9.78 31.34 21.72
C GLY A 225 -9.86 30.20 20.71
N GLU A 226 -8.71 29.79 20.21
CA GLU A 226 -8.56 28.66 19.25
C GLU A 226 -8.93 27.34 19.91
N ALA A 227 -8.54 27.12 21.15
CA ALA A 227 -8.89 25.93 21.91
C ALA A 227 -10.42 25.81 22.06
N TYR A 228 -11.09 26.92 22.40
CA TYR A 228 -12.53 27.00 22.50
C TYR A 228 -13.22 26.67 21.18
N GLN A 229 -12.77 27.27 20.06
CA GLN A 229 -13.38 27.05 18.75
C GLN A 229 -13.29 25.57 18.34
N VAL A 230 -12.13 24.93 18.54
CA VAL A 230 -11.93 23.51 18.23
C VAL A 230 -12.78 22.61 19.14
N ALA A 231 -12.90 22.96 20.42
CA ALA A 231 -13.78 22.22 21.35
C ALA A 231 -15.26 22.34 20.96
N ALA A 232 -15.70 23.52 20.47
CA ALA A 232 -17.07 23.70 19.96
C ALA A 232 -17.33 22.80 18.71
N VAL A 233 -16.37 22.72 17.77
CA VAL A 233 -16.45 21.82 16.62
C VAL A 233 -16.53 20.35 17.08
N LEU A 234 -15.71 19.96 18.05
CA LEU A 234 -15.72 18.61 18.61
C LEU A 234 -17.07 18.28 19.27
N GLY A 235 -17.60 19.21 20.05
CA GLY A 235 -18.90 19.05 20.73
C GLY A 235 -20.07 18.97 19.76
N HIS A 236 -20.01 19.73 18.65
CA HIS A 236 -21.06 19.70 17.63
C HIS A 236 -21.08 18.39 16.84
N ASN A 237 -19.91 17.94 16.36
CA ASN A 237 -19.82 16.79 15.47
C ASN A 237 -19.74 15.45 16.23
N TYR A 238 -19.23 15.44 17.46
CA TYR A 238 -18.95 14.23 18.24
C TYR A 238 -19.43 14.36 19.70
N PRO A 239 -20.71 14.74 19.95
CA PRO A 239 -21.19 15.11 21.29
C PRO A 239 -21.12 13.98 22.32
N GLY A 240 -21.17 12.71 21.88
CA GLY A 240 -21.08 11.52 22.76
C GLY A 240 -19.68 10.93 22.86
N SER A 241 -18.66 11.60 22.33
CA SER A 241 -17.32 11.01 22.36
C SER A 241 -16.60 11.30 23.68
N LYS A 242 -15.82 10.31 24.16
CA LYS A 242 -14.92 10.52 25.31
C LYS A 242 -13.94 11.68 25.12
N TRP A 243 -13.63 12.03 23.86
CA TRP A 243 -12.73 13.12 23.52
C TRP A 243 -13.37 14.49 23.76
N TYR A 244 -14.69 14.61 23.49
CA TYR A 244 -15.44 15.81 23.84
C TYR A 244 -15.48 16.02 25.35
N GLU A 245 -15.84 15.00 26.13
CA GLU A 245 -15.88 15.08 27.59
C GLU A 245 -14.54 15.55 28.16
N ARG A 246 -13.43 14.95 27.70
CA ARG A 246 -12.07 15.34 28.11
C ARG A 246 -11.74 16.78 27.74
N SER A 247 -12.06 17.21 26.52
CA SER A 247 -11.82 18.59 26.08
C SER A 247 -12.63 19.59 26.91
N TYR A 248 -13.88 19.26 27.18
CA TYR A 248 -14.76 20.11 27.99
C TYR A 248 -14.24 20.33 29.42
N MET A 249 -13.61 19.30 30.01
CA MET A 249 -12.98 19.41 31.32
C MET A 249 -11.75 20.33 31.34
N LEU A 250 -11.07 20.51 30.23
CA LEU A 250 -9.89 21.37 30.10
C LEU A 250 -10.23 22.85 29.97
N LEU A 251 -11.46 23.18 29.59
CA LEU A 251 -11.93 24.54 29.38
C LEU A 251 -12.33 25.21 30.72
N ASP A 252 -12.16 26.52 30.81
CA ASP A 252 -12.68 27.30 31.94
C ASP A 252 -14.19 27.50 31.85
N ASP A 253 -14.82 27.94 32.95
CA ASP A 253 -16.29 28.07 33.02
C ASP A 253 -16.83 29.08 32.02
N GLU A 254 -16.11 30.16 31.74
CA GLU A 254 -16.49 31.15 30.72
C GLU A 254 -16.52 30.54 29.32
N GLN A 255 -15.51 29.75 29.01
CA GLN A 255 -15.42 29.02 27.71
C GLN A 255 -16.51 27.97 27.57
N ARG A 256 -16.83 27.24 28.62
CA ARG A 256 -17.93 26.27 28.64
C ARG A 256 -19.27 26.91 28.36
N GLN A 257 -19.56 28.06 28.98
CA GLN A 257 -20.80 28.78 28.77
C GLN A 257 -20.93 29.28 27.33
N LYS A 258 -19.86 29.80 26.73
CA LYS A 258 -19.85 30.24 25.33
C LYS A 258 -20.17 29.12 24.33
N ILE A 259 -19.74 27.88 24.59
CA ILE A 259 -20.08 26.72 23.72
C ILE A 259 -21.61 26.49 23.71
N ILE A 260 -22.26 26.73 24.84
CA ILE A 260 -23.70 26.54 24.96
C ILE A 260 -24.46 27.66 24.19
N ASP A 261 -23.95 28.88 24.23
CA ASP A 261 -24.65 30.08 23.71
C ASP A 261 -24.44 30.32 22.20
N GLU A 262 -23.33 29.86 21.60
CA GLU A 262 -22.91 30.24 20.25
C GLU A 262 -22.91 29.09 19.24
N ARG A 263 -24.08 28.60 18.84
CA ARG A 263 -24.23 27.60 17.77
C ARG A 263 -23.69 28.04 16.40
N GLY A 264 -23.50 29.32 16.14
CA GLY A 264 -23.06 29.86 14.84
C GLY A 264 -21.54 29.90 14.61
N ILE A 265 -20.70 29.60 15.61
CA ILE A 265 -19.22 29.62 15.50
C ILE A 265 -18.71 28.38 14.77
N VAL A 266 -19.41 27.26 14.88
CA VAL A 266 -19.00 25.96 14.35
C VAL A 266 -18.74 26.00 12.84
N GLU A 267 -19.63 26.66 12.09
CA GLU A 267 -19.55 26.72 10.62
C GLU A 267 -18.32 27.50 10.15
N ARG A 268 -18.01 28.65 10.77
CA ARG A 268 -16.80 29.44 10.46
C ARG A 268 -15.50 28.76 10.84
N THR A 269 -15.51 27.99 11.91
CA THR A 269 -14.30 27.27 12.37
C THR A 269 -14.00 26.06 11.52
N LEU A 270 -15.03 25.34 11.05
CA LEU A 270 -14.89 24.27 10.08
C LEU A 270 -14.24 24.78 8.80
N ASP A 271 -14.70 25.90 8.25
CA ASP A 271 -14.12 26.50 7.06
C ASP A 271 -12.63 26.86 7.23
N THR A 272 -12.22 27.28 8.42
CA THR A 272 -10.83 27.62 8.73
C THR A 272 -9.95 26.37 8.90
N LEU A 273 -10.49 25.31 9.52
CA LEU A 273 -9.77 24.04 9.71
C LEU A 273 -9.68 23.19 8.44
N LEU A 274 -10.63 23.37 7.52
CA LEU A 274 -10.74 22.59 6.29
C LEU A 274 -10.08 23.25 5.08
N LYS A 275 -9.65 24.52 5.16
CA LYS A 275 -8.88 25.17 4.10
C LYS A 275 -7.47 24.59 4.09
N PRO A 276 -7.03 23.97 2.98
CA PRO A 276 -5.62 23.64 2.79
C PRO A 276 -4.81 24.93 2.72
N ASP A 277 -3.67 24.96 3.40
CA ASP A 277 -2.64 26.01 3.27
C ASP A 277 -2.03 25.99 1.89
#